data_0d34546d0ca3040fa9653335a37b02f6
#
_entry.id   0d34546d0ca3040fa9653335a37b02f6
#
_cell.length_a   1.000
_cell.length_b   1.000
_cell.length_c   1.000
_cell.angle_alpha   90.00
_cell.angle_beta   90.00
_cell.angle_gamma   90.00
#
_symmetry.space_group_name_H-M   'P 1'
#
loop_
_entity.id
_entity.type
_entity.pdbx_description
1 polymer ?
#
loop_
_entity_poly.entity_id
_entity_poly.type
_entity_poly.pdbx_seq_one_letter_code
_entity_poly.pdbx_strand_id
1 'polypeptide(L)'
;MTYLLLGICCVVIIVLLICALRYSEKQKYKALKKEREKNMLPVKCPVCNSELFVGEQLISKVFRPMKVPDQLMTISGCPHCYPTCEPGVRRTCPVCHKTIGPDQALTARLFNKQLGKKHVHIIGCSNCHKPRAE
;
A
#
# COMPACT_ATOMS: atom_id res chain seq x y z
N MET A 1 18.39 -27.43 -53.23
CA MET A 1 19.22 -26.51 -52.41
C MET A 1 18.53 -25.22 -52.03
N THR A 2 17.79 -24.53 -52.93
CA THR A 2 17.08 -23.27 -52.70
C THR A 2 15.99 -23.35 -51.61
N TYR A 3 15.18 -24.39 -51.58
CA TYR A 3 14.11 -24.59 -50.58
C TYR A 3 14.65 -24.82 -49.16
N LEU A 4 15.83 -25.45 -49.04
CA LEU A 4 16.47 -25.70 -47.75
C LEU A 4 17.01 -24.39 -47.13
N LEU A 5 17.59 -23.53 -47.98
CA LEU A 5 18.05 -22.19 -47.57
C LEU A 5 16.86 -21.28 -47.15
N LEU A 6 15.73 -21.34 -47.89
CA LEU A 6 14.54 -20.61 -47.56
C LEU A 6 13.94 -21.04 -46.21
N GLY A 7 13.92 -22.35 -45.93
CA GLY A 7 13.46 -22.90 -44.67
C GLY A 7 14.34 -22.42 -43.48
N ILE A 8 15.66 -22.42 -43.62
CA ILE A 8 16.57 -21.93 -42.61
C ILE A 8 16.37 -20.42 -42.34
N CYS A 9 16.22 -19.61 -43.41
CA CYS A 9 15.90 -18.18 -43.27
C CYS A 9 14.62 -17.94 -42.46
N CYS A 10 13.56 -18.67 -42.78
CA CYS A 10 12.29 -18.54 -42.03
C CYS A 10 12.44 -18.86 -40.56
N VAL A 11 13.15 -19.93 -40.21
CA VAL A 11 13.40 -20.30 -38.81
C VAL A 11 14.20 -19.22 -38.08
N VAL A 12 15.24 -18.67 -38.70
CA VAL A 12 16.05 -17.59 -38.11
C VAL A 12 15.19 -16.33 -37.86
N ILE A 13 14.35 -15.95 -38.82
CA ILE A 13 13.43 -14.80 -38.65
C ILE A 13 12.45 -15.02 -37.52
N ILE A 14 11.88 -16.22 -37.39
CA ILE A 14 10.96 -16.54 -36.30
C ILE A 14 11.67 -16.45 -34.94
N VAL A 15 12.88 -16.99 -34.83
CA VAL A 15 13.67 -16.91 -33.58
C VAL A 15 13.99 -15.47 -33.23
N LEU A 16 14.39 -14.64 -34.20
CA LEU A 16 14.67 -13.21 -33.97
C LEU A 16 13.42 -12.46 -33.52
N LEU A 17 12.26 -12.74 -34.10
CA LEU A 17 10.99 -12.14 -33.68
C LEU A 17 10.63 -12.53 -32.26
N ILE A 18 10.77 -13.80 -31.88
CA ILE A 18 10.50 -14.27 -30.51
C ILE A 18 11.48 -13.60 -29.53
N CYS A 19 12.76 -13.49 -29.86
CA CYS A 19 13.73 -12.80 -29.04
C CYS A 19 13.40 -11.30 -28.86
N ALA A 20 13.01 -10.63 -29.94
CA ALA A 20 12.62 -9.22 -29.91
C ALA A 20 11.37 -8.99 -29.04
N LEU A 21 10.36 -9.86 -29.15
CA LEU A 21 9.16 -9.78 -28.31
C LEU A 21 9.49 -9.97 -26.82
N ARG A 22 10.26 -10.99 -26.49
CA ARG A 22 10.71 -11.23 -25.12
C ARG A 22 11.57 -10.10 -24.56
N TYR A 23 12.41 -9.49 -25.38
CA TYR A 23 13.19 -8.33 -25.00
C TYR A 23 12.30 -7.12 -24.72
N SER A 24 11.31 -6.86 -25.58
CA SER A 24 10.34 -5.80 -25.40
C SER A 24 9.53 -5.97 -24.11
N GLU A 25 9.06 -7.18 -23.79
CA GLU A 25 8.36 -7.47 -22.54
C GLU A 25 9.25 -7.23 -21.31
N LYS A 26 10.50 -7.66 -21.35
CA LYS A 26 11.47 -7.39 -20.25
C LYS A 26 11.70 -5.89 -20.04
N GLN A 27 11.75 -5.11 -21.10
CA GLN A 27 11.88 -3.65 -21.03
C GLN A 27 10.64 -2.98 -20.43
N LYS A 28 9.44 -3.40 -20.85
CA LYS A 28 8.18 -2.94 -20.27
C LYS A 28 8.09 -3.27 -18.79
N TYR A 29 8.47 -4.49 -18.38
CA TYR A 29 8.49 -4.88 -16.99
C TYR A 29 9.47 -4.06 -16.14
N LYS A 30 10.69 -3.79 -16.66
CA LYS A 30 11.67 -2.92 -15.99
C LYS A 30 11.18 -1.48 -15.86
N ALA A 31 10.52 -0.95 -16.89
CA ALA A 31 9.95 0.40 -16.86
C ALA A 31 8.83 0.51 -15.82
N LEU A 32 7.91 -0.46 -15.79
CA LEU A 32 6.84 -0.52 -14.79
C LEU A 32 7.39 -0.66 -13.37
N LYS A 33 8.45 -1.46 -13.18
CA LYS A 33 9.10 -1.59 -11.86
C LYS A 33 9.73 -0.27 -11.43
N LYS A 34 10.45 0.42 -12.32
CA LYS A 34 11.07 1.72 -12.06
C LYS A 34 10.03 2.80 -11.78
N GLU A 35 8.89 2.77 -12.46
CA GLU A 35 7.77 3.68 -12.23
C GLU A 35 7.10 3.41 -10.88
N ARG A 36 6.94 2.14 -10.48
CA ARG A 36 6.49 1.77 -9.12
C ARG A 36 7.43 2.30 -8.04
N GLU A 37 8.73 2.12 -8.20
CA GLU A 37 9.73 2.63 -7.25
C GLU A 37 9.72 4.17 -7.18
N LYS A 38 9.53 4.85 -8.30
CA LYS A 38 9.44 6.32 -8.37
C LYS A 38 8.15 6.86 -7.75
N ASN A 39 7.07 6.10 -7.84
CA ASN A 39 5.75 6.45 -7.30
C ASN A 39 5.52 5.87 -5.89
N MET A 40 6.55 5.42 -5.22
CA MET A 40 6.49 5.04 -3.81
C MET A 40 6.15 6.27 -3.00
N LEU A 41 4.92 6.33 -2.49
CA LEU A 41 4.51 7.37 -1.55
C LEU A 41 5.35 7.17 -0.28
N PRO A 42 6.08 8.20 0.20
CA PRO A 42 6.85 8.11 1.44
C PRO A 42 5.92 8.17 2.67
N VAL A 43 4.80 7.45 2.60
CA VAL A 43 3.82 7.38 3.66
C VAL A 43 4.03 6.06 4.40
N LYS A 44 4.25 6.17 5.70
CA LYS A 44 4.41 5.00 6.57
C LYS A 44 3.11 4.68 7.29
N CYS A 45 2.85 3.40 7.47
CA CYS A 45 1.73 2.95 8.26
C CYS A 45 1.91 3.36 9.73
N PRO A 46 0.94 4.05 10.35
CA PRO A 46 1.09 4.49 11.75
C PRO A 46 1.03 3.34 12.77
N VAL A 47 0.64 2.14 12.33
CA VAL A 47 0.52 0.96 13.20
C VAL A 47 1.79 0.13 13.21
N CYS A 48 2.40 -0.12 12.05
CA CYS A 48 3.56 -1.00 11.91
C CYS A 48 4.81 -0.33 11.36
N ASN A 49 4.71 0.93 10.95
CA ASN A 49 5.76 1.72 10.35
C ASN A 49 6.29 1.20 8.99
N SER A 50 5.62 0.21 8.38
CA SER A 50 5.92 -0.25 7.03
C SER A 50 5.61 0.83 6.00
N GLU A 51 6.42 0.93 4.97
CA GLU A 51 6.20 1.84 3.84
C GLU A 51 5.05 1.33 2.98
N LEU A 52 4.16 2.23 2.59
CA LEU A 52 3.01 1.94 1.73
C LEU A 52 3.38 2.19 0.27
N PHE A 53 3.06 1.23 -0.57
CA PHE A 53 3.20 1.36 -2.01
C PHE A 53 2.00 2.09 -2.63
N VAL A 54 2.19 2.60 -3.85
CA VAL A 54 1.09 3.21 -4.61
C VAL A 54 -0.04 2.20 -4.83
N GLY A 55 -1.24 2.57 -4.41
CA GLY A 55 -2.42 1.71 -4.46
C GLY A 55 -2.73 0.99 -3.15
N GLU A 56 -1.79 0.96 -2.20
CA GLU A 56 -2.05 0.44 -0.86
C GLU A 56 -2.70 1.52 0.01
N GLN A 57 -3.69 1.11 0.76
CA GLN A 57 -4.46 2.00 1.62
C GLN A 57 -4.50 1.49 3.04
N LEU A 58 -4.57 2.42 3.98
CA LEU A 58 -4.85 2.11 5.38
C LEU A 58 -6.29 1.64 5.53
N ILE A 59 -6.47 0.53 6.22
CA ILE A 59 -7.78 0.02 6.59
C ILE A 59 -8.27 0.82 7.79
N SER A 60 -9.28 1.65 7.55
CA SER A 60 -9.83 2.56 8.54
C SER A 60 -11.36 2.56 8.49
N LYS A 61 -11.98 2.84 9.63
CA LYS A 61 -13.43 2.94 9.75
C LYS A 61 -13.82 4.33 10.25
N VAL A 62 -14.70 4.97 9.52
CA VAL A 62 -15.29 6.27 9.86
C VAL A 62 -16.75 6.03 10.25
N PHE A 63 -17.23 6.68 11.29
CA PHE A 63 -18.54 6.41 11.89
C PHE A 63 -19.64 7.36 11.42
N ARG A 64 -19.28 8.50 10.83
CA ARG A 64 -20.22 9.52 10.34
C ARG A 64 -19.94 9.86 8.88
N PRO A 65 -20.88 10.47 8.16
CA PRO A 65 -20.66 10.90 6.77
C PRO A 65 -19.44 11.79 6.63
N MET A 66 -18.74 11.67 5.50
CA MET A 66 -17.49 12.42 5.22
C MET A 66 -17.67 13.95 5.13
N LYS A 67 -18.92 14.44 5.16
CA LYS A 67 -19.24 15.89 5.19
C LYS A 67 -19.03 16.53 6.56
N VAL A 68 -18.96 15.73 7.62
CA VAL A 68 -18.74 16.25 8.98
C VAL A 68 -17.30 16.77 9.10
N PRO A 69 -17.10 18.03 9.57
CA PRO A 69 -15.79 18.66 9.59
C PRO A 69 -14.81 18.00 10.57
N ASP A 70 -15.31 17.40 11.64
CA ASP A 70 -14.52 16.72 12.68
C ASP A 70 -15.25 15.47 13.17
N GLN A 71 -14.57 14.32 13.13
CA GLN A 71 -15.15 13.07 13.58
C GLN A 71 -14.10 12.07 14.04
N LEU A 72 -14.52 11.14 14.90
CA LEU A 72 -13.71 10.01 15.29
C LEU A 72 -13.64 8.98 14.16
N MET A 73 -12.48 8.33 14.06
CA MET A 73 -12.24 7.20 13.18
C MET A 73 -11.35 6.18 13.88
N THR A 74 -11.37 4.96 13.40
CA THR A 74 -10.43 3.92 13.82
C THR A 74 -9.53 3.52 12.65
N ILE A 75 -8.26 3.23 12.94
CA ILE A 75 -7.27 2.75 11.97
C ILE A 75 -6.85 1.36 12.40
N SER A 76 -7.20 0.35 11.60
CA SER A 76 -6.85 -1.05 11.88
C SER A 76 -5.43 -1.37 11.45
N GLY A 77 -4.94 -0.78 10.36
CA GLY A 77 -3.59 -1.00 9.87
C GLY A 77 -3.49 -0.90 8.35
N CYS A 78 -2.43 -1.45 7.81
CA CYS A 78 -2.19 -1.57 6.36
C CYS A 78 -2.21 -3.05 5.95
N PRO A 79 -2.15 -3.38 4.66
CA PRO A 79 -2.13 -4.78 4.19
C PRO A 79 -1.01 -5.64 4.81
N HIS A 80 0.12 -5.04 5.21
CA HIS A 80 1.25 -5.74 5.83
C HIS A 80 1.02 -6.12 7.30
N CYS A 81 0.10 -5.45 8.00
CA CYS A 81 -0.12 -5.68 9.43
C CYS A 81 -1.57 -5.99 9.81
N TYR A 82 -2.50 -5.99 8.86
CA TYR A 82 -3.91 -6.29 9.10
C TYR A 82 -4.58 -6.85 7.83
N PRO A 83 -5.41 -7.89 7.89
CA PRO A 83 -5.85 -8.60 9.11
C PRO A 83 -4.78 -9.51 9.72
N THR A 84 -3.79 -9.95 8.96
CA THR A 84 -2.67 -10.78 9.40
C THR A 84 -1.36 -10.01 9.31
N CYS A 85 -0.50 -10.14 10.33
CA CYS A 85 0.84 -9.55 10.31
C CYS A 85 1.79 -10.38 9.46
N GLU A 86 2.52 -9.75 8.57
CA GLU A 86 3.65 -10.37 7.88
C GLU A 86 4.79 -10.71 8.86
N PRO A 87 5.60 -11.75 8.56
CA PRO A 87 6.73 -12.12 9.39
C PRO A 87 7.67 -10.93 9.63
N GLY A 88 7.98 -10.66 10.89
CA GLY A 88 8.87 -9.54 11.28
C GLY A 88 8.17 -8.18 11.46
N VAL A 89 6.92 -8.03 11.06
CA VAL A 89 6.13 -6.81 11.24
C VAL A 89 5.54 -6.81 12.65
N ARG A 90 5.76 -5.71 13.40
CA ARG A 90 5.20 -5.52 14.75
C ARG A 90 4.21 -4.36 14.73
N ARG A 91 3.08 -4.54 15.38
CA ARG A 91 2.07 -3.51 15.57
C ARG A 91 2.32 -2.77 16.86
N THR A 92 2.56 -1.47 16.78
CA THR A 92 2.85 -0.62 17.94
C THR A 92 2.02 0.66 17.89
N CYS A 93 1.60 1.14 19.03
CA CYS A 93 0.93 2.43 19.12
C CYS A 93 1.95 3.57 19.01
N PRO A 94 1.78 4.54 18.10
CA PRO A 94 2.72 5.65 17.98
C PRO A 94 2.67 6.64 19.15
N VAL A 95 1.66 6.56 20.02
CA VAL A 95 1.49 7.46 21.15
C VAL A 95 2.10 6.89 22.43
N CYS A 96 1.81 5.62 22.75
CA CYS A 96 2.28 4.99 24.01
C CYS A 96 3.38 3.95 23.78
N HIS A 97 3.77 3.68 22.53
CA HIS A 97 4.79 2.72 22.10
C HIS A 97 4.58 1.26 22.56
N LYS A 98 3.40 0.94 23.09
CA LYS A 98 3.06 -0.44 23.47
C LYS A 98 2.62 -1.23 22.24
N THR A 99 2.92 -2.52 22.26
CA THR A 99 2.42 -3.46 21.24
C THR A 99 0.90 -3.54 21.32
N ILE A 100 0.25 -3.55 20.16
CA ILE A 100 -1.20 -3.68 20.02
C ILE A 100 -1.54 -5.00 19.32
N GLY A 101 -2.57 -5.66 19.83
CA GLY A 101 -3.03 -6.95 19.29
C GLY A 101 -3.64 -6.82 17.89
N PRO A 102 -3.86 -7.97 17.21
CA PRO A 102 -4.43 -7.98 15.86
C PRO A 102 -5.84 -7.39 15.80
N ASP A 103 -6.64 -7.57 16.86
CA ASP A 103 -8.02 -7.07 16.94
C ASP A 103 -8.13 -5.62 17.45
N GLN A 104 -7.01 -5.03 17.84
CA GLN A 104 -6.98 -3.66 18.34
C GLN A 104 -6.68 -2.67 17.22
N ALA A 105 -7.37 -1.54 17.24
CA ALA A 105 -7.18 -0.44 16.32
C ALA A 105 -6.70 0.83 17.04
N LEU A 106 -6.11 1.73 16.29
CA LEU A 106 -5.82 3.08 16.76
C LEU A 106 -7.07 3.93 16.65
N THR A 107 -7.32 4.75 17.67
CA THR A 107 -8.33 5.81 17.63
C THR A 107 -7.67 7.07 17.09
N ALA A 108 -8.32 7.69 16.11
CA ALA A 108 -7.87 8.91 15.48
C ALA A 108 -9.04 9.88 15.27
N ARG A 109 -8.71 11.13 15.02
CA ARG A 109 -9.65 12.20 14.67
C ARG A 109 -9.41 12.60 13.22
N LEU A 110 -10.47 12.59 12.43
CA LEU A 110 -10.46 13.02 11.04
C LEU A 110 -11.00 14.44 10.95
N PHE A 111 -10.18 15.35 10.47
CA PHE A 111 -10.56 16.73 10.17
C PHE A 111 -10.74 16.90 8.67
N ASN A 112 -11.95 17.23 8.23
CA ASN A 112 -12.26 17.56 6.85
C ASN A 112 -12.20 19.07 6.66
N LYS A 113 -11.13 19.58 6.06
CA LYS A 113 -11.05 21.00 5.69
C LYS A 113 -11.83 21.25 4.40
N GLN A 114 -12.47 22.42 4.29
CA GLN A 114 -13.37 22.80 3.18
C GLN A 114 -12.70 22.73 1.78
N LEU A 115 -11.38 22.75 1.68
CA LEU A 115 -10.61 22.68 0.43
C LEU A 115 -10.20 21.24 0.06
N GLY A 116 -10.90 20.22 0.54
CA GLY A 116 -10.63 18.81 0.20
C GLY A 116 -9.39 18.19 0.86
N LYS A 117 -8.61 18.95 1.63
CA LYS A 117 -7.48 18.43 2.40
C LYS A 117 -8.01 17.77 3.68
N LYS A 118 -7.73 16.49 3.82
CA LYS A 118 -8.04 15.72 5.03
C LYS A 118 -6.81 15.67 5.92
N HIS A 119 -7.04 15.85 7.22
CA HIS A 119 -5.99 15.71 8.22
C HIS A 119 -6.43 14.67 9.25
N VAL A 120 -5.54 13.74 9.57
CA VAL A 120 -5.80 12.69 10.56
C VAL A 120 -4.86 12.89 11.73
N HIS A 121 -5.41 13.01 12.93
CA HIS A 121 -4.65 13.09 14.17
C HIS A 121 -4.88 11.83 14.99
N ILE A 122 -3.81 11.08 15.27
CA ILE A 122 -3.88 9.85 16.06
C ILE A 122 -3.93 10.21 17.54
N ILE A 123 -4.96 9.72 18.23
CA ILE A 123 -5.17 9.97 19.65
C ILE A 123 -4.49 8.90 20.49
N GLY A 124 -4.54 7.64 20.05
CA GLY A 124 -3.92 6.52 20.75
C GLY A 124 -4.57 5.18 20.44
N CYS A 125 -4.23 4.17 21.21
CA CYS A 125 -4.84 2.85 21.16
C CYS A 125 -5.75 2.61 22.37
N SER A 126 -6.46 1.48 22.40
CA SER A 126 -7.33 1.07 23.52
C SER A 126 -6.62 1.03 24.89
N ASN A 127 -5.27 0.91 24.90
CA ASN A 127 -4.49 0.88 26.14
C ASN A 127 -4.21 2.28 26.70
N CYS A 128 -4.00 3.29 25.85
CA CYS A 128 -3.64 4.64 26.28
C CYS A 128 -4.76 5.67 26.11
N HIS A 129 -5.74 5.37 25.26
CA HIS A 129 -6.92 6.20 25.08
C HIS A 129 -8.15 5.41 25.52
N LYS A 130 -8.58 5.63 26.76
CA LYS A 130 -9.87 5.15 27.26
C LYS A 130 -10.91 6.20 26.88
N PRO A 131 -12.00 5.85 26.15
CA PRO A 131 -13.11 6.77 25.96
C PRO A 131 -13.63 7.14 27.36
N ARG A 132 -13.88 8.43 27.59
CA ARG A 132 -14.59 8.87 28.77
C ARG A 132 -15.98 8.22 28.71
N ALA A 133 -16.35 7.48 29.75
CA ALA A 133 -17.73 7.08 29.97
C ALA A 133 -18.53 8.40 30.16
N GLU A 134 -19.41 8.69 29.18
CA GLU A 134 -20.46 9.70 29.34
C GLU A 134 -21.57 9.14 30.20
#